data_1489dfca1a6f29de8ac94cd12f6b8cf0
#
_entry.id   1489dfca1a6f29de8ac94cd12f6b8cf0
#
_cell.length_a   1.000
_cell.length_b   1.000
_cell.length_c   1.000
_cell.angle_alpha   90.00
_cell.angle_beta   90.00
_cell.angle_gamma   90.00
#
_symmetry.space_group_name_H-M   'P 1'
#
loop_
_entity.id
_entity.type
_entity.pdbx_description
1 polymer ?
#
loop_
_entity_poly.entity_id
_entity_poly.type
_entity_poly.pdbx_seq_one_letter_code
_entity_poly.pdbx_strand_id
1 'polypeptide(L)'
;MYLSKGVKRLENEKDLIIQSISGDIKSFETLIIGYQKMAYNVAYRIMGNEEDAKDMTQEALIKVYKNLKKFRMDSSFSTWLYRIVMNTCKDELRKKKMKVISIDQPIETGEGKMHMDLEDTGLKPDEIIESRETQKEVHEALQEVSETNRVVVVLRDIKGFSYSEISDIIDVPVGTIKSRINRGRQELKKILMNKQKQSISLVRKEV
;
A
#
# COMPACT_ATOMS: atom_id res chain seq x y z
N MET A 1 -10.83 0.66 21.44
CA MET A 1 -10.59 -0.60 20.71
C MET A 1 -10.87 -0.31 19.24
N TYR A 2 -9.87 0.24 18.51
CA TYR A 2 -10.01 0.58 17.08
C TYR A 2 -9.70 -0.68 16.26
N LEU A 3 -10.76 -1.37 15.85
CA LEU A 3 -10.67 -2.43 14.83
C LEU A 3 -10.24 -1.77 13.51
N SER A 4 -9.15 -2.24 12.91
CA SER A 4 -8.73 -1.83 11.57
C SER A 4 -9.87 -2.11 10.59
N LYS A 5 -10.56 -1.05 10.16
CA LYS A 5 -11.59 -1.12 9.12
C LYS A 5 -10.90 -1.48 7.81
N GLY A 6 -10.85 -2.75 7.45
CA GLY A 6 -10.28 -3.15 6.15
C GLY A 6 -10.01 -4.63 5.93
N VAL A 7 -9.95 -5.43 6.98
CA VAL A 7 -9.84 -6.88 6.84
C VAL A 7 -11.13 -7.48 7.39
N LYS A 8 -12.06 -7.92 6.54
CA LYS A 8 -13.04 -8.93 6.96
C LYS A 8 -12.20 -10.13 7.41
N ARG A 9 -12.05 -10.30 8.72
CA ARG A 9 -11.41 -11.48 9.29
C ARG A 9 -12.21 -12.66 8.79
N LEU A 10 -11.58 -13.52 8.00
CA LEU A 10 -12.24 -14.75 7.57
C LEU A 10 -12.64 -15.49 8.83
N GLU A 11 -13.89 -15.92 8.94
CA GLU A 11 -14.42 -16.58 10.16
C GLU A 11 -13.55 -17.76 10.61
N ASN A 12 -12.76 -18.35 9.70
CA ASN A 12 -11.86 -19.48 9.91
C ASN A 12 -10.41 -19.17 9.58
N GLU A 13 -9.94 -17.92 9.73
CA GLU A 13 -8.56 -17.52 9.35
C GLU A 13 -7.48 -18.40 9.99
N LYS A 14 -7.63 -18.71 11.29
CA LYS A 14 -6.67 -19.57 12.00
C LYS A 14 -6.62 -20.99 11.43
N ASP A 15 -7.77 -21.56 11.13
CA ASP A 15 -7.85 -22.91 10.57
C ASP A 15 -7.27 -22.95 9.17
N LEU A 16 -7.56 -21.95 8.33
CA LEU A 16 -6.96 -21.81 7.00
C LEU A 16 -5.43 -21.69 7.08
N ILE A 17 -4.90 -20.94 8.05
CA ILE A 17 -3.45 -20.83 8.25
C ILE A 17 -2.85 -22.18 8.64
N ILE A 18 -3.45 -22.88 9.61
CA ILE A 18 -2.95 -24.19 10.09
C ILE A 18 -2.97 -25.21 8.95
N GLN A 19 -4.07 -25.31 8.21
CA GLN A 19 -4.21 -26.21 7.07
C GLN A 19 -3.20 -25.88 5.96
N SER A 20 -3.02 -24.59 5.67
CA SER A 20 -2.04 -24.14 4.69
C SER A 20 -0.61 -24.46 5.09
N ILE A 21 -0.25 -24.35 6.38
CA ILE A 21 1.06 -24.74 6.91
C ILE A 21 1.26 -26.26 6.76
N SER A 22 0.19 -27.05 6.91
CA SER A 22 0.20 -28.51 6.72
C SER A 22 0.30 -28.92 5.23
N GLY A 23 0.24 -27.96 4.30
CA GLY A 23 0.40 -28.19 2.86
C GLY A 23 -0.89 -28.22 2.05
N ASP A 24 -2.04 -27.90 2.66
CA ASP A 24 -3.30 -27.77 1.91
C ASP A 24 -3.31 -26.50 1.05
N ILE A 25 -3.17 -26.69 -0.26
CA ILE A 25 -3.12 -25.61 -1.25
C ILE A 25 -4.46 -24.86 -1.32
N LYS A 26 -5.59 -25.55 -1.20
CA LYS A 26 -6.92 -24.92 -1.28
C LYS A 26 -7.16 -23.96 -0.12
N SER A 27 -6.76 -24.34 1.08
CA SER A 27 -6.83 -23.46 2.25
C SER A 27 -5.92 -22.24 2.09
N PHE A 28 -4.73 -22.41 1.49
CA PHE A 28 -3.84 -21.29 1.17
C PHE A 28 -4.47 -20.34 0.12
N GLU A 29 -5.02 -20.87 -0.95
CA GLU A 29 -5.71 -20.06 -1.97
C GLU A 29 -6.86 -19.26 -1.36
N THR A 30 -7.70 -19.90 -0.54
CA THR A 30 -8.80 -19.23 0.16
C THR A 30 -8.30 -18.11 1.08
N LEU A 31 -7.25 -18.38 1.84
CA LEU A 31 -6.61 -17.39 2.72
C LEU A 31 -6.09 -16.19 1.91
N ILE A 32 -5.36 -16.44 0.83
CA ILE A 32 -4.71 -15.39 0.03
C ILE A 32 -5.70 -14.53 -0.76
N ILE A 33 -6.79 -15.10 -1.27
CA ILE A 33 -7.85 -14.33 -1.95
C ILE A 33 -8.33 -13.17 -1.06
N GLY A 34 -8.50 -13.41 0.25
CA GLY A 34 -8.89 -12.35 1.20
C GLY A 34 -7.86 -11.22 1.37
N TYR A 35 -6.60 -11.46 1.03
CA TYR A 35 -5.50 -10.51 1.22
C TYR A 35 -4.95 -9.91 -0.08
N GLN A 36 -5.19 -10.55 -1.23
CA GLN A 36 -4.60 -10.17 -2.52
C GLN A 36 -4.90 -8.71 -2.91
N LYS A 37 -6.18 -8.32 -2.88
CA LYS A 37 -6.61 -6.95 -3.21
C LYS A 37 -5.96 -5.91 -2.30
N MET A 38 -5.84 -6.25 -1.02
CA MET A 38 -5.25 -5.32 -0.03
C MET A 38 -3.73 -5.21 -0.18
N ALA A 39 -3.05 -6.32 -0.46
CA ALA A 39 -1.61 -6.34 -0.75
C ALA A 39 -1.31 -5.50 -2.00
N TYR A 40 -2.08 -5.70 -3.07
CA TYR A 40 -1.99 -4.91 -4.29
C TYR A 40 -2.18 -3.41 -4.04
N ASN A 41 -3.22 -3.03 -3.31
CA ASN A 41 -3.49 -1.62 -3.02
C ASN A 41 -2.36 -0.94 -2.23
N VAL A 42 -1.65 -1.67 -1.36
CA VAL A 42 -0.47 -1.14 -0.67
C VAL A 42 0.70 -1.04 -1.63
N ALA A 43 0.99 -2.11 -2.38
CA ALA A 43 2.07 -2.11 -3.36
C ALA A 43 1.88 -0.95 -4.36
N TYR A 44 0.67 -0.74 -4.89
CA TYR A 44 0.34 0.35 -5.80
C TYR A 44 0.63 1.74 -5.21
N ARG A 45 0.25 1.99 -3.96
CA ARG A 45 0.51 3.27 -3.29
C ARG A 45 2.00 3.50 -3.01
N ILE A 46 2.78 2.43 -2.90
CA ILE A 46 4.23 2.51 -2.67
C ILE A 46 4.99 2.64 -3.98
N MET A 47 4.65 1.82 -4.99
CA MET A 47 5.37 1.76 -6.27
C MET A 47 4.99 2.91 -7.22
N GLY A 48 3.74 3.39 -7.15
CA GLY A 48 3.24 4.52 -7.94
C GLY A 48 2.66 4.13 -9.30
N ASN A 49 2.88 2.92 -9.78
CA ASN A 49 2.34 2.44 -11.05
C ASN A 49 1.77 1.02 -10.94
N GLU A 50 0.90 0.67 -11.87
CA GLU A 50 0.13 -0.58 -11.85
C GLU A 50 0.98 -1.82 -12.15
N GLU A 51 1.92 -1.72 -13.09
CA GLU A 51 2.78 -2.82 -13.52
C GLU A 51 3.65 -3.29 -12.36
N ASP A 52 4.44 -2.39 -11.79
CA ASP A 52 5.25 -2.70 -10.62
C ASP A 52 4.41 -3.20 -9.43
N ALA A 53 3.23 -2.62 -9.22
CA ALA A 53 2.36 -3.05 -8.13
C ALA A 53 1.88 -4.50 -8.31
N LYS A 54 1.53 -4.90 -9.53
CA LYS A 54 1.16 -6.28 -9.86
C LYS A 54 2.32 -7.23 -9.63
N ASP A 55 3.49 -6.88 -10.16
CA ASP A 55 4.69 -7.70 -10.05
C ASP A 55 5.12 -7.88 -8.59
N MET A 56 5.19 -6.79 -7.83
CA MET A 56 5.56 -6.83 -6.41
C MET A 56 4.53 -7.58 -5.57
N THR A 57 3.26 -7.49 -5.92
CA THR A 57 2.21 -8.27 -5.24
C THR A 57 2.38 -9.76 -5.50
N GLN A 58 2.56 -10.17 -6.74
CA GLN A 58 2.77 -11.58 -7.11
C GLN A 58 4.03 -12.14 -6.44
N GLU A 59 5.15 -11.42 -6.53
CA GLU A 59 6.39 -11.82 -5.90
C GLU A 59 6.24 -11.95 -4.37
N ALA A 60 5.56 -11.00 -3.73
CA ALA A 60 5.28 -11.05 -2.30
C ALA A 60 4.42 -12.26 -1.92
N LEU A 61 3.36 -12.56 -2.68
CA LEU A 61 2.50 -13.71 -2.41
C LEU A 61 3.23 -15.05 -2.59
N ILE A 62 4.11 -15.14 -3.57
CA ILE A 62 5.01 -16.30 -3.72
C ILE A 62 5.94 -16.45 -2.51
N LYS A 63 6.50 -15.34 -2.01
CA LYS A 63 7.33 -15.34 -0.79
C LYS A 63 6.52 -15.70 0.44
N VAL A 64 5.26 -15.27 0.55
CA VAL A 64 4.32 -15.68 1.61
C VAL A 64 4.15 -17.19 1.59
N TYR A 65 3.83 -17.78 0.45
CA TYR A 65 3.68 -19.24 0.30
C TYR A 65 4.94 -19.99 0.73
N LYS A 66 6.10 -19.60 0.18
CA LYS A 66 7.39 -20.25 0.48
C LYS A 66 7.80 -20.16 1.95
N ASN A 67 7.40 -19.10 2.65
CA ASN A 67 7.77 -18.86 4.04
C ASN A 67 6.64 -19.16 5.05
N LEU A 68 5.48 -19.66 4.60
CA LEU A 68 4.32 -19.86 5.46
C LEU A 68 4.63 -20.79 6.65
N LYS A 69 5.44 -21.83 6.44
CA LYS A 69 5.89 -22.74 7.51
C LYS A 69 6.72 -22.04 8.61
N LYS A 70 7.25 -20.84 8.34
CA LYS A 70 8.00 -20.03 9.31
C LYS A 70 7.12 -19.05 10.07
N PHE A 71 5.85 -18.94 9.72
CA PHE A 71 4.91 -18.09 10.43
C PHE A 71 4.56 -18.69 11.80
N ARG A 72 4.99 -18.03 12.89
CA ARG A 72 4.88 -18.50 14.27
C ARG A 72 3.59 -18.09 14.98
N MET A 73 2.71 -17.33 14.32
CA MET A 73 1.51 -16.71 14.93
C MET A 73 1.80 -15.74 16.10
N ASP A 74 3.02 -15.23 16.21
CA ASP A 74 3.40 -14.22 17.20
C ASP A 74 2.81 -12.83 16.90
N SER A 75 2.36 -12.63 15.66
CA SER A 75 1.66 -11.44 15.18
C SER A 75 0.43 -11.86 14.36
N SER A 76 -0.43 -10.90 13.97
CA SER A 76 -1.50 -11.20 13.02
C SER A 76 -0.92 -11.64 11.67
N PHE A 77 -1.65 -12.50 10.95
CA PHE A 77 -1.24 -12.92 9.60
C PHE A 77 -1.10 -11.71 8.67
N SER A 78 -2.00 -10.72 8.80
CA SER A 78 -1.91 -9.47 8.05
C SER A 78 -0.59 -8.73 8.32
N THR A 79 -0.16 -8.55 9.56
CA THR A 79 1.11 -7.91 9.91
C THR A 79 2.29 -8.63 9.27
N TRP A 80 2.32 -9.96 9.36
CA TRP A 80 3.37 -10.78 8.76
C TRP A 80 3.37 -10.71 7.23
N LEU A 81 2.20 -10.79 6.58
CA LEU A 81 2.05 -10.66 5.14
C LEU A 81 2.51 -9.28 4.67
N TYR A 82 2.07 -8.21 5.33
CA TYR A 82 2.47 -6.86 4.95
C TYR A 82 3.97 -6.60 5.13
N ARG A 83 4.61 -7.24 6.10
CA ARG A 83 6.09 -7.21 6.21
C ARG A 83 6.73 -7.74 4.94
N ILE A 84 6.24 -8.85 4.39
CA ILE A 84 6.76 -9.44 3.15
C ILE A 84 6.50 -8.51 1.96
N VAL A 85 5.28 -7.97 1.83
CA VAL A 85 4.93 -7.02 0.77
C VAL A 85 5.83 -5.78 0.82
N MET A 86 6.00 -5.18 2.00
CA MET A 86 6.82 -3.99 2.16
C MET A 86 8.30 -4.23 1.85
N ASN A 87 8.84 -5.35 2.27
CA ASN A 87 10.23 -5.72 1.97
C ASN A 87 10.41 -5.93 0.46
N THR A 88 9.45 -6.58 -0.21
CA THR A 88 9.50 -6.79 -1.66
C THR A 88 9.46 -5.45 -2.41
N CYS A 89 8.55 -4.55 -2.07
CA CYS A 89 8.49 -3.20 -2.66
C CYS A 89 9.77 -2.39 -2.40
N LYS A 90 10.29 -2.40 -1.16
CA LYS A 90 11.50 -1.68 -0.79
C LYS A 90 12.73 -2.19 -1.55
N ASP A 91 12.86 -3.49 -1.72
CA ASP A 91 13.97 -4.08 -2.47
C ASP A 91 13.94 -3.65 -3.94
N GLU A 92 12.75 -3.60 -4.54
CA GLU A 92 12.59 -3.15 -5.92
C GLU A 92 12.88 -1.65 -6.08
N LEU A 93 12.37 -0.79 -5.20
CA LEU A 93 12.69 0.63 -5.19
C LEU A 93 14.20 0.87 -5.05
N ARG A 94 14.89 0.09 -4.23
CA ARG A 94 16.35 0.16 -4.10
C ARG A 94 17.07 -0.22 -5.39
N LYS A 95 16.63 -1.30 -6.07
CA LYS A 95 17.18 -1.72 -7.37
C LYS A 95 16.99 -0.65 -8.43
N LYS A 96 15.79 -0.04 -8.51
CA LYS A 96 15.50 1.04 -9.46
C LYS A 96 16.39 2.26 -9.23
N LYS A 97 16.58 2.68 -7.99
CA LYS A 97 17.52 3.78 -7.65
C LYS A 97 18.95 3.46 -8.09
N MET A 98 19.42 2.24 -7.88
CA MET A 98 20.75 1.83 -8.32
C MET A 98 20.89 1.84 -9.85
N LYS A 99 19.86 1.42 -10.58
CA LYS A 99 19.85 1.47 -12.05
C LYS A 99 19.89 2.90 -12.56
N VAL A 100 19.12 3.82 -11.97
CA VAL A 100 19.11 5.25 -12.37
C VAL A 100 20.49 5.89 -12.18
N ILE A 101 21.20 5.56 -11.11
CA ILE A 101 22.58 6.06 -10.87
C ILE A 101 23.57 5.50 -11.91
N SER A 102 23.29 4.31 -12.47
CA SER A 102 24.16 3.64 -13.45
C SER A 102 23.86 4.02 -14.90
N ILE A 103 22.75 4.70 -15.19
CA ILE A 103 22.33 5.04 -16.56
C ILE A 103 21.85 6.49 -16.55
N ASP A 104 22.61 7.40 -17.15
CA ASP A 104 22.26 8.81 -17.40
C ASP A 104 21.19 8.90 -18.53
N GLN A 105 19.99 8.37 -18.31
CA GLN A 105 18.85 8.56 -19.22
C GLN A 105 17.56 8.84 -18.43
N PRO A 106 16.74 9.83 -18.87
CA PRO A 106 15.47 10.13 -18.26
C PRO A 106 14.48 8.98 -18.47
N ILE A 107 13.89 8.49 -17.38
CA ILE A 107 12.84 7.47 -17.43
C ILE A 107 11.52 8.21 -17.69
N GLU A 108 10.91 7.99 -18.85
CA GLU A 108 9.54 8.37 -19.13
C GLU A 108 8.60 7.61 -18.20
N THR A 109 7.87 8.34 -17.37
CA THR A 109 6.79 7.79 -16.54
C THR A 109 5.59 7.55 -17.44
N GLY A 110 5.37 6.29 -17.81
CA GLY A 110 4.18 5.89 -18.56
C GLY A 110 2.90 6.13 -17.76
N GLU A 111 1.93 6.80 -18.38
CA GLU A 111 0.58 6.97 -17.86
C GLU A 111 -0.16 5.63 -17.84
N GLY A 112 -0.11 4.94 -16.72
CA GLY A 112 -0.93 3.76 -16.47
C GLY A 112 -2.38 4.16 -16.17
N LYS A 113 -3.33 3.72 -16.99
CA LYS A 113 -4.78 3.90 -16.73
C LYS A 113 -5.16 3.14 -15.46
N MET A 114 -5.64 3.89 -14.48
CA MET A 114 -6.03 3.41 -13.18
C MET A 114 -7.40 2.71 -13.23
N HIS A 115 -7.42 1.38 -13.12
CA HIS A 115 -8.61 0.63 -12.71
C HIS A 115 -8.53 0.40 -11.20
N MET A 116 -8.96 1.40 -10.43
CA MET A 116 -9.19 1.22 -9.01
C MET A 116 -10.61 0.68 -8.85
N ASP A 117 -10.74 -0.64 -8.64
CA ASP A 117 -12.00 -1.23 -8.19
C ASP A 117 -12.34 -0.63 -6.82
N LEU A 118 -13.32 0.27 -6.81
CA LEU A 118 -13.98 0.70 -5.58
C LEU A 118 -14.68 -0.52 -4.98
N GLU A 119 -14.56 -0.69 -3.67
CA GLU A 119 -15.52 -1.50 -2.93
C GLU A 119 -16.93 -0.98 -3.27
N ASP A 120 -17.88 -1.89 -3.44
CA ASP A 120 -19.29 -1.56 -3.64
C ASP A 120 -19.78 -0.78 -2.40
N THR A 121 -19.73 0.55 -2.50
CA THR A 121 -20.01 1.45 -1.38
C THR A 121 -21.47 1.88 -1.33
N GLY A 122 -22.30 1.43 -2.29
CA GLY A 122 -23.69 1.87 -2.42
C GLY A 122 -23.84 3.36 -2.74
N LEU A 123 -22.79 4.04 -3.20
CA LEU A 123 -22.76 5.44 -3.57
C LEU A 123 -23.46 5.67 -4.91
N LYS A 124 -24.02 6.86 -5.11
CA LYS A 124 -24.58 7.30 -6.39
C LYS A 124 -23.47 7.47 -7.44
N PRO A 125 -23.79 7.39 -8.75
CA PRO A 125 -22.77 7.52 -9.82
C PRO A 125 -21.89 8.75 -9.72
N ASP A 126 -22.47 9.91 -9.38
CA ASP A 126 -21.73 11.17 -9.24
C ASP A 126 -20.79 11.16 -8.03
N GLU A 127 -21.24 10.58 -6.91
CA GLU A 127 -20.41 10.39 -5.70
C GLU A 127 -19.25 9.41 -5.97
N ILE A 128 -19.46 8.43 -6.86
CA ILE A 128 -18.42 7.49 -7.28
C ILE A 128 -17.33 8.21 -8.11
N ILE A 129 -17.74 9.10 -9.02
CA ILE A 129 -16.79 9.87 -9.85
C ILE A 129 -15.95 10.79 -8.97
N GLU A 130 -16.59 11.59 -8.11
CA GLU A 130 -15.90 12.51 -7.19
C GLU A 130 -14.94 11.74 -6.24
N SER A 131 -15.38 10.58 -5.75
CA SER A 131 -14.53 9.71 -4.93
C SER A 131 -13.31 9.18 -5.69
N ARG A 132 -13.46 8.84 -6.98
CA ARG A 132 -12.34 8.38 -7.83
C ARG A 132 -11.33 9.49 -8.11
N GLU A 133 -11.79 10.69 -8.41
CA GLU A 133 -10.93 11.85 -8.63
C GLU A 133 -10.13 12.18 -7.37
N THR A 134 -10.79 12.25 -6.22
CA THR A 134 -10.12 12.47 -4.93
C THR A 134 -9.10 11.38 -4.62
N GLN A 135 -9.41 10.12 -4.91
CA GLN A 135 -8.48 9.00 -4.70
C GLN A 135 -7.26 9.09 -5.61
N LYS A 136 -7.45 9.53 -6.86
CA LYS A 136 -6.36 9.77 -7.83
C LYS A 136 -5.46 10.89 -7.36
N GLU A 137 -6.02 12.04 -6.97
CA GLU A 137 -5.26 13.18 -6.44
C GLU A 137 -4.42 12.79 -5.22
N VAL A 138 -5.02 12.06 -4.27
CA VAL A 138 -4.30 11.57 -3.08
C VAL A 138 -3.21 10.59 -3.47
N HIS A 139 -3.45 9.71 -4.45
CA HIS A 139 -2.43 8.77 -4.94
C HIS A 139 -1.24 9.51 -5.55
N GLU A 140 -1.50 10.46 -6.44
CA GLU A 140 -0.46 11.28 -7.07
C GLU A 140 0.32 12.09 -6.03
N ALA A 141 -0.37 12.72 -5.07
CA ALA A 141 0.27 13.46 -4.00
C ALA A 141 1.15 12.56 -3.11
N LEU A 142 0.74 11.31 -2.87
CA LEU A 142 1.55 10.34 -2.15
C LEU A 142 2.86 10.01 -2.86
N GLN A 143 2.90 10.03 -4.21
CA GLN A 143 4.14 9.75 -4.96
C GLN A 143 5.18 10.87 -4.77
N GLU A 144 4.75 12.09 -4.47
CA GLU A 144 5.64 13.21 -4.19
C GLU A 144 6.16 13.23 -2.73
N VAL A 145 5.51 12.47 -1.82
CA VAL A 145 5.99 12.30 -0.43
C VAL A 145 7.25 11.43 -0.43
N SER A 146 8.24 11.79 0.41
CA SER A 146 9.45 10.99 0.56
C SER A 146 9.13 9.53 0.89
N GLU A 147 9.83 8.58 0.25
CA GLU A 147 9.55 7.13 0.32
C GLU A 147 9.37 6.62 1.75
N THR A 148 10.29 6.97 2.65
CA THR A 148 10.25 6.51 4.05
C THR A 148 9.05 7.06 4.84
N ASN A 149 8.57 8.26 4.50
CA ASN A 149 7.41 8.88 5.12
C ASN A 149 6.12 8.38 4.46
N ARG A 150 6.10 8.18 3.14
CA ARG A 150 4.97 7.60 2.39
C ARG A 150 4.57 6.23 2.93
N VAL A 151 5.54 5.34 3.13
CA VAL A 151 5.32 4.00 3.68
C VAL A 151 4.53 4.05 4.99
N VAL A 152 4.96 4.85 5.95
CA VAL A 152 4.31 4.90 7.27
C VAL A 152 2.94 5.59 7.23
N VAL A 153 2.74 6.58 6.35
CA VAL A 153 1.44 7.22 6.12
C VAL A 153 0.46 6.22 5.51
N VAL A 154 0.86 5.46 4.49
CA VAL A 154 0.03 4.43 3.87
C VAL A 154 -0.38 3.37 4.89
N LEU A 155 0.56 2.85 5.66
CA LEU A 155 0.25 1.83 6.68
C LEU A 155 -0.63 2.38 7.81
N ARG A 156 -0.41 3.63 8.25
CA ARG A 156 -1.17 4.22 9.35
C ARG A 156 -2.53 4.73 8.93
N ASP A 157 -2.56 5.63 7.94
CA ASP A 157 -3.75 6.44 7.64
C ASP A 157 -4.70 5.73 6.65
N ILE A 158 -4.17 4.86 5.79
CA ILE A 158 -4.97 4.12 4.82
C ILE A 158 -5.30 2.71 5.30
N LYS A 159 -4.33 2.01 5.93
CA LYS A 159 -4.54 0.63 6.41
C LYS A 159 -4.91 0.53 7.87
N GLY A 160 -4.72 1.58 8.66
CA GLY A 160 -5.14 1.65 10.06
C GLY A 160 -4.25 0.89 11.04
N PHE A 161 -3.05 0.45 10.64
CA PHE A 161 -2.12 -0.22 11.56
C PHE A 161 -1.72 0.67 12.74
N SER A 162 -1.57 0.06 13.91
CA SER A 162 -1.00 0.72 15.09
C SER A 162 0.49 1.04 14.89
N TYR A 163 1.04 1.92 15.69
CA TYR A 163 2.47 2.25 15.61
C TYR A 163 3.38 1.05 15.90
N SER A 164 2.94 0.15 16.80
CA SER A 164 3.66 -1.08 17.09
C SER A 164 3.64 -2.05 15.90
N GLU A 165 2.46 -2.26 15.29
CA GLU A 165 2.36 -3.10 14.09
C GLU A 165 3.19 -2.55 12.92
N ILE A 166 3.21 -1.23 12.72
CA ILE A 166 4.06 -0.60 11.70
C ILE A 166 5.54 -0.83 12.02
N SER A 167 5.93 -0.69 13.30
CA SER A 167 7.28 -1.01 13.76
C SER A 167 7.67 -2.43 13.40
N ASP A 168 6.77 -3.38 13.64
CA ASP A 168 6.96 -4.80 13.29
C ASP A 168 7.00 -5.04 11.77
N ILE A 169 6.18 -4.32 10.99
CA ILE A 169 6.11 -4.47 9.52
C ILE A 169 7.40 -4.01 8.85
N ILE A 170 7.95 -2.84 9.24
CA ILE A 170 9.08 -2.22 8.53
C ILE A 170 10.40 -2.26 9.30
N ASP A 171 10.41 -2.91 10.46
CA ASP A 171 11.59 -3.05 11.35
C ASP A 171 12.24 -1.71 11.70
N VAL A 172 11.43 -0.79 12.25
CA VAL A 172 11.85 0.56 12.64
C VAL A 172 11.26 0.93 14.01
N PRO A 173 12.05 1.51 14.94
CA PRO A 173 11.56 1.87 16.27
C PRO A 173 10.32 2.77 16.26
N VAL A 174 9.37 2.54 17.18
CA VAL A 174 8.09 3.27 17.30
C VAL A 174 8.28 4.80 17.37
N GLY A 175 9.33 5.28 18.03
CA GLY A 175 9.67 6.71 18.09
C GLY A 175 9.95 7.30 16.70
N THR A 176 10.65 6.53 15.86
CA THR A 176 10.93 6.90 14.46
C THR A 176 9.65 6.84 13.61
N ILE A 177 8.77 5.85 13.85
CA ILE A 177 7.46 5.77 13.18
C ILE A 177 6.63 7.03 13.44
N LYS A 178 6.51 7.44 14.70
CA LYS A 178 5.78 8.67 15.09
C LYS A 178 6.29 9.90 14.34
N SER A 179 7.61 10.09 14.31
CA SER A 179 8.22 11.24 13.65
C SER A 179 8.04 11.20 12.12
N ARG A 180 8.17 10.03 11.50
CA ARG A 180 7.95 9.85 10.05
C ARG A 180 6.49 10.08 9.64
N ILE A 181 5.52 9.61 10.43
CA ILE A 181 4.10 9.85 10.18
C ILE A 181 3.80 11.35 10.23
N ASN A 182 4.31 12.06 11.24
CA ASN A 182 4.10 13.50 11.35
C ASN A 182 4.69 14.25 10.14
N ARG A 183 5.93 13.96 9.76
CA ARG A 183 6.58 14.55 8.59
C ARG A 183 5.81 14.22 7.29
N GLY A 184 5.44 12.95 7.08
CA GLY A 184 4.71 12.53 5.90
C GLY A 184 3.35 13.20 5.75
N ARG A 185 2.61 13.39 6.84
CA ARG A 185 1.35 14.14 6.84
C ARG A 185 1.58 15.63 6.50
N GLN A 186 2.66 16.23 6.98
CA GLN A 186 3.01 17.62 6.66
C GLN A 186 3.39 17.77 5.18
N GLU A 187 4.23 16.86 4.65
CA GLU A 187 4.58 16.80 3.22
C GLU A 187 3.33 16.66 2.37
N LEU A 188 2.48 15.66 2.65
CA LEU A 188 1.25 15.39 1.91
C LEU A 188 0.30 16.60 1.93
N LYS A 189 0.09 17.21 3.10
CA LYS A 189 -0.73 18.42 3.24
C LYS A 189 -0.21 19.55 2.34
N LYS A 190 1.10 19.81 2.36
CA LYS A 190 1.72 20.87 1.54
C LYS A 190 1.53 20.60 0.04
N ILE A 191 1.72 19.36 -0.39
CA ILE A 191 1.54 18.96 -1.79
C ILE A 191 0.09 19.16 -2.24
N LEU A 192 -0.89 18.65 -1.48
CA LEU A 192 -2.32 18.79 -1.80
C LEU A 192 -2.75 20.27 -1.84
N MET A 193 -2.30 21.09 -0.88
CA MET A 193 -2.60 22.53 -0.89
C MET A 193 -2.02 23.24 -2.12
N ASN A 194 -0.83 22.85 -2.58
CA ASN A 194 -0.23 23.45 -3.78
C ASN A 194 -0.99 23.04 -5.05
N LYS A 195 -1.37 21.75 -5.18
CA LYS A 195 -2.19 21.26 -6.31
C LYS A 195 -3.54 22.01 -6.38
N GLN A 196 -4.21 22.17 -5.25
CA GLN A 196 -5.48 22.90 -5.18
C GLN A 196 -5.33 24.38 -5.61
N LYS A 197 -4.26 25.06 -5.19
CA LYS A 197 -3.99 26.45 -5.63
C LYS A 197 -3.74 26.55 -7.13
N GLN A 198 -3.02 25.59 -7.71
CA GLN A 198 -2.76 25.53 -9.15
C GLN A 198 -4.05 25.33 -9.94
N SER A 199 -4.92 24.41 -9.53
CA SER A 199 -6.22 24.17 -10.18
C SER A 199 -7.09 25.44 -10.18
N ILE A 200 -7.20 26.14 -9.04
CA ILE A 200 -7.96 27.40 -8.94
C ILE A 200 -7.34 28.49 -9.84
N SER A 201 -6.02 28.55 -9.98
CA SER A 201 -5.35 29.56 -10.81
C SER A 201 -5.55 29.33 -12.31
N LEU A 202 -5.69 28.06 -12.73
CA LEU A 202 -5.98 27.69 -14.12
C LEU A 202 -7.40 28.09 -14.50
N VAL A 203 -8.39 27.76 -13.68
CA VAL A 203 -9.80 28.14 -13.90
C VAL A 203 -9.97 29.66 -14.00
N ARG A 204 -9.20 30.46 -13.27
CA ARG A 204 -9.25 31.93 -13.33
C ARG A 204 -8.62 32.54 -14.58
N LYS A 205 -7.81 31.82 -15.33
CA LYS A 205 -7.19 32.30 -16.57
C LYS A 205 -8.01 31.98 -17.82
N GLU A 206 -8.99 31.10 -17.71
CA GLU A 206 -9.89 30.69 -18.80
C GLU A 206 -11.22 31.45 -18.80
N VAL A 207 -11.44 32.31 -17.82
CA VAL A 207 -12.57 33.24 -17.70
C VAL A 207 -12.09 34.68 -17.92
#